data_7076e4794184e082feec4e2ba91701f8
#
_entry.id   7076e4794184e082feec4e2ba91701f8
#
_cell.length_a   1.000
_cell.length_b   1.000
_cell.length_c   1.000
_cell.angle_alpha   90.00
_cell.angle_beta   90.00
_cell.angle_gamma   90.00
#
_symmetry.space_group_name_H-M   'P 1'
#
loop_
_entity.id
_entity.type
_entity.pdbx_description
1 polymer ?
#
loop_
_entity_poly.entity_id
_entity_poly.type
_entity_poly.pdbx_seq_one_letter_code
_entity_poly.pdbx_strand_id
1 'polypeptide(L)'
;RAVTLFFTMDACKALGADAAWRGLPVGQGGAKDGGTLDDRYEAQGVATFEVLLAACVEMGATFMICEMGLRARGLDAMPLRDDVPVQPGGLVTFLNDASKDGAIIFI
;
A
#
# COMPACT_ATOMS: atom_id res chain seq x y z
N ARG A 1 3.34 6.66 18.38
CA ARG A 1 4.35 5.69 17.97
C ARG A 1 4.55 5.76 16.45
N ALA A 2 5.81 5.71 16.03
CA ALA A 2 6.12 5.81 14.60
C ALA A 2 5.75 4.51 13.87
N VAL A 3 5.11 4.66 12.71
CA VAL A 3 4.73 3.54 11.85
C VAL A 3 5.24 3.82 10.44
N THR A 4 5.94 2.85 9.86
CA THR A 4 6.35 2.90 8.46
C THR A 4 5.70 1.75 7.72
N LEU A 5 5.03 2.08 6.62
CA LEU A 5 4.42 1.12 5.72
C LEU A 5 5.30 0.99 4.48
N PHE A 6 5.84 -0.20 4.26
CA PHE A 6 6.73 -0.48 3.13
C PHE A 6 5.97 -1.31 2.09
N PHE A 7 5.82 -0.74 0.90
CA PHE A 7 5.07 -1.37 -0.20
C PHE A 7 6.04 -1.92 -1.23
N THR A 8 5.89 -3.20 -1.58
CA THR A 8 6.74 -3.85 -2.56
C THR A 8 5.91 -4.74 -3.49
N MET A 9 6.47 -5.05 -4.66
CA MET A 9 5.84 -5.90 -5.69
C MET A 9 4.45 -5.36 -6.07
N ASP A 10 3.43 -6.21 -6.11
CA ASP A 10 2.08 -5.79 -6.52
C ASP A 10 1.44 -4.80 -5.55
N ALA A 11 1.85 -4.80 -4.28
CA ALA A 11 1.35 -3.86 -3.29
C ALA A 11 1.71 -2.40 -3.64
N CYS A 12 2.71 -2.19 -4.50
CA CYS A 12 3.04 -0.85 -4.99
C CYS A 12 1.86 -0.16 -5.66
N LYS A 13 0.93 -0.93 -6.22
CA LYS A 13 -0.28 -0.38 -6.86
C LYS A 13 -1.18 0.37 -5.88
N ALA A 14 -1.07 0.10 -4.59
CA ALA A 14 -1.80 0.85 -3.57
C ALA A 14 -1.42 2.34 -3.57
N LEU A 15 -0.19 2.63 -3.98
CA LEU A 15 0.34 3.99 -4.04
C LEU A 15 0.30 4.57 -5.45
N GLY A 16 -0.27 3.86 -6.41
CA GLY A 16 -0.46 4.33 -7.77
C GLY A 16 -1.63 5.28 -7.90
N ALA A 17 -1.56 6.15 -8.91
CA ALA A 17 -2.65 7.06 -9.23
C ALA A 17 -3.86 6.30 -9.80
N ASP A 18 -5.02 6.96 -9.82
CA ASP A 18 -6.25 6.45 -10.43
C ASP A 18 -6.72 5.11 -9.85
N ALA A 19 -6.50 4.92 -8.55
CA ALA A 19 -6.92 3.71 -7.85
C ALA A 19 -6.40 2.43 -8.51
N ALA A 20 -5.11 2.42 -8.84
CA ALA A 20 -4.47 1.29 -9.52
C ALA A 20 -4.64 -0.04 -8.79
N TRP A 21 -4.82 -0.01 -7.46
CA TRP A 21 -5.00 -1.21 -6.63
C TRP A 21 -6.31 -1.96 -6.93
N ARG A 22 -7.30 -1.29 -7.52
CA ARG A 22 -8.63 -1.90 -7.72
C ARG A 22 -8.59 -3.13 -8.63
N GLY A 23 -7.60 -3.20 -9.52
CA GLY A 23 -7.43 -4.33 -10.43
C GLY A 23 -6.64 -5.51 -9.85
N LEU A 24 -6.15 -5.40 -8.62
CA LEU A 24 -5.36 -6.49 -8.03
C LEU A 24 -6.22 -7.74 -7.78
N PRO A 25 -5.66 -8.95 -8.07
CA PRO A 25 -6.40 -10.19 -7.78
C PRO A 25 -6.59 -10.37 -6.27
N VAL A 26 -7.67 -11.05 -5.91
CA VAL A 26 -8.02 -11.28 -4.51
C VAL A 26 -7.80 -12.75 -4.18
N GLY A 27 -7.08 -13.03 -3.09
CA GLY A 27 -6.88 -14.40 -2.64
C GLY A 27 -8.07 -15.00 -1.90
N GLN A 28 -8.98 -14.16 -1.40
CA GLN A 28 -10.13 -14.56 -0.59
C GLN A 28 -11.33 -13.70 -0.93
N GLY A 29 -12.50 -14.08 -0.41
CA GLY A 29 -13.70 -13.28 -0.52
C GLY A 29 -14.55 -13.51 -1.77
N GLY A 30 -14.09 -14.31 -2.72
CA GLY A 30 -14.87 -14.68 -3.91
C GLY A 30 -15.11 -13.56 -4.90
N ALA A 31 -14.44 -12.43 -4.78
CA ALA A 31 -14.53 -11.32 -5.72
C ALA A 31 -13.47 -11.49 -6.82
N LYS A 32 -13.72 -10.91 -8.00
CA LYS A 32 -12.78 -11.00 -9.12
C LYS A 32 -11.52 -10.13 -8.92
N ASP A 33 -11.64 -9.03 -8.19
CA ASP A 33 -10.54 -8.12 -7.93
C ASP A 33 -10.74 -7.32 -6.64
N GLY A 34 -9.68 -6.56 -6.26
CA GLY A 34 -9.70 -5.77 -5.03
C GLY A 34 -10.77 -4.70 -5.02
N GLY A 35 -11.01 -4.05 -6.15
CA GLY A 35 -12.04 -3.02 -6.25
C GLY A 35 -13.44 -3.57 -5.97
N THR A 36 -13.76 -4.72 -6.56
CA THR A 36 -15.05 -5.37 -6.35
C THR A 36 -15.23 -5.78 -4.88
N LEU A 37 -14.17 -6.33 -4.27
CA LEU A 37 -14.22 -6.73 -2.87
C LEU A 37 -14.40 -5.50 -1.96
N ASP A 38 -13.69 -4.43 -2.26
CA ASP A 38 -13.78 -3.18 -1.49
C ASP A 38 -15.20 -2.58 -1.56
N ASP A 39 -15.81 -2.60 -2.75
CA ASP A 39 -17.19 -2.13 -2.93
C ASP A 39 -18.17 -2.97 -2.10
N ARG A 40 -17.91 -4.27 -2.02
CA ARG A 40 -18.72 -5.18 -1.20
C ARG A 40 -18.60 -4.85 0.29
N TYR A 41 -17.39 -4.55 0.75
CA TYR A 41 -17.16 -4.13 2.13
C TYR A 41 -17.89 -2.82 2.44
N GLU A 42 -17.83 -1.85 1.52
CA GLU A 42 -18.55 -0.59 1.70
C GLU A 42 -20.05 -0.82 1.85
N ALA A 43 -20.63 -1.68 1.04
CA ALA A 43 -22.05 -2.01 1.11
C ALA A 43 -22.43 -2.65 2.44
N GLN A 44 -21.47 -3.28 3.12
CA GLN A 44 -21.68 -3.93 4.42
C GLN A 44 -21.36 -2.99 5.60
N GLY A 45 -21.05 -1.75 5.34
CA GLY A 45 -20.67 -0.80 6.39
C GLY A 45 -19.26 -0.95 6.92
N VAL A 46 -18.39 -1.67 6.19
CA VAL A 46 -16.99 -1.84 6.53
C VAL A 46 -16.19 -0.73 5.86
N ALA A 47 -15.18 -0.21 6.55
CA ALA A 47 -14.34 0.85 5.98
C ALA A 47 -13.66 0.40 4.70
N THR A 48 -13.63 1.30 3.71
CA THR A 48 -12.96 1.04 2.44
C THR A 48 -11.45 1.20 2.57
N PHE A 49 -10.72 0.71 1.57
CA PHE A 49 -9.27 0.89 1.52
C PHE A 49 -8.88 2.36 1.55
N GLU A 50 -9.58 3.20 0.75
CA GLU A 50 -9.26 4.64 0.68
C GLU A 50 -9.50 5.34 2.01
N VAL A 51 -10.53 4.98 2.75
CA VAL A 51 -10.79 5.53 4.07
C VAL A 51 -9.68 5.17 5.05
N LEU A 52 -9.26 3.91 5.04
CA LEU A 52 -8.18 3.44 5.92
C LEU A 52 -6.84 4.08 5.56
N LEU A 53 -6.55 4.20 4.27
CA LEU A 53 -5.32 4.84 3.81
C LEU A 53 -5.27 6.31 4.22
N ALA A 54 -6.37 7.03 4.02
CA ALA A 54 -6.46 8.44 4.42
C ALA A 54 -6.25 8.60 5.93
N ALA A 55 -6.78 7.69 6.73
CA ALA A 55 -6.57 7.71 8.17
C ALA A 55 -5.08 7.52 8.53
N CYS A 56 -4.39 6.62 7.83
CA CYS A 56 -2.95 6.42 8.04
C CYS A 56 -2.14 7.67 7.70
N VAL A 57 -2.50 8.36 6.61
CA VAL A 57 -1.86 9.62 6.22
C VAL A 57 -2.06 10.67 7.32
N GLU A 58 -3.29 10.80 7.78
CA GLU A 58 -3.65 11.78 8.81
C GLU A 58 -2.93 11.51 10.12
N MET A 59 -2.72 10.24 10.46
CA MET A 59 -2.01 9.84 11.67
C MET A 59 -0.49 9.97 11.55
N GLY A 60 0.02 10.39 10.41
CA GLY A 60 1.44 10.65 10.22
C GLY A 60 2.29 9.42 9.92
N ALA A 61 1.71 8.34 9.41
CA ALA A 61 2.49 7.18 8.99
C ALA A 61 3.44 7.54 7.86
N THR A 62 4.59 6.91 7.83
CA THR A 62 5.57 7.03 6.74
C THR A 62 5.26 5.98 5.68
N PHE A 63 5.22 6.39 4.42
CA PHE A 63 4.94 5.50 3.29
C PHE A 63 6.19 5.38 2.43
N MET A 64 6.69 4.16 2.29
CA MET A 64 7.87 3.89 1.48
C MET A 64 7.53 2.90 0.38
N ILE A 65 7.93 3.20 -0.85
CA ILE A 65 7.70 2.34 -2.00
C ILE A 65 9.01 1.72 -2.46
N CYS A 66 9.00 0.41 -2.70
CA CYS A 66 10.18 -0.35 -3.08
C CYS A 66 10.50 -0.15 -4.57
N GLU A 67 11.63 0.47 -4.89
CA GLU A 67 12.03 0.70 -6.27
C GLU A 67 12.28 -0.61 -7.03
N MET A 68 12.88 -1.59 -6.37
CA MET A 68 13.12 -2.89 -6.98
C MET A 68 11.81 -3.64 -7.23
N GLY A 69 10.85 -3.52 -6.31
CA GLY A 69 9.53 -4.10 -6.47
C GLY A 69 8.77 -3.49 -7.65
N LEU A 70 8.89 -2.19 -7.84
CA LEU A 70 8.30 -1.52 -9.00
C LEU A 70 8.87 -2.09 -10.30
N ARG A 71 10.20 -2.20 -10.39
CA ARG A 71 10.86 -2.74 -11.59
C ARG A 71 10.49 -4.20 -11.83
N ALA A 72 10.46 -5.00 -10.77
CA ALA A 72 10.14 -6.42 -10.87
C ALA A 72 8.75 -6.65 -11.46
N ARG A 73 7.82 -5.75 -11.22
CA ARG A 73 6.44 -5.83 -11.72
C ARG A 73 6.17 -4.96 -12.92
N GLY A 74 7.19 -4.31 -13.49
CA GLY A 74 7.01 -3.43 -14.65
C GLY A 74 6.20 -2.18 -14.31
N LEU A 75 6.26 -1.71 -13.08
CA LEU A 75 5.48 -0.58 -12.59
C LEU A 75 6.31 0.70 -12.44
N ASP A 76 7.55 0.70 -12.89
CA ASP A 76 8.46 1.84 -12.72
C ASP A 76 7.98 3.10 -13.45
N ALA A 77 7.14 2.96 -14.49
CA ALA A 77 6.53 4.10 -15.18
C ALA A 77 5.14 4.46 -14.64
N MET A 78 4.64 3.74 -13.63
CA MET A 78 3.31 4.00 -13.07
C MET A 78 3.31 5.35 -12.34
N PRO A 79 2.37 6.26 -12.67
CA PRO A 79 2.25 7.51 -11.90
C PRO A 79 1.80 7.20 -10.48
N LEU A 80 2.39 7.91 -9.51
CA LEU A 80 2.00 7.76 -8.11
C LEU A 80 0.88 8.73 -7.76
N ARG A 81 0.08 8.35 -6.79
CA ARG A 81 -0.97 9.21 -6.27
C ARG A 81 -0.34 10.42 -5.56
N ASP A 82 -1.05 11.55 -5.57
CA ASP A 82 -0.56 12.80 -5.02
C ASP A 82 -1.08 13.11 -3.61
N ASP A 83 -1.99 12.29 -3.11
CA ASP A 83 -2.62 12.48 -1.79
C ASP A 83 -1.93 11.72 -0.66
N VAL A 84 -0.85 10.99 -0.96
CA VAL A 84 -0.06 10.24 0.01
C VAL A 84 1.41 10.67 -0.13
N PRO A 85 2.08 11.06 0.97
CA PRO A 85 3.48 11.43 0.91
C PRO A 85 4.36 10.17 0.82
N VAL A 86 4.68 9.76 -0.41
CA VAL A 86 5.42 8.54 -0.71
C VAL A 86 6.90 8.87 -0.89
N GLN A 87 7.79 8.10 -0.24
CA GLN A 87 9.22 8.21 -0.45
C GLN A 87 9.76 6.89 -1.02
N PRO A 88 10.69 6.96 -2.00
CA PRO A 88 11.30 5.76 -2.55
C PRO A 88 12.29 5.17 -1.55
N GLY A 89 12.50 3.85 -1.65
CA GLY A 89 13.49 3.17 -0.82
C GLY A 89 13.62 1.73 -1.24
N GLY A 90 14.50 1.02 -0.56
CA GLY A 90 14.69 -0.40 -0.74
C GLY A 90 14.53 -1.14 0.57
N LEU A 91 14.50 -2.46 0.49
CA LEU A 91 14.35 -3.29 1.67
C LEU A 91 15.44 -3.03 2.71
N VAL A 92 16.69 -2.85 2.26
CA VAL A 92 17.81 -2.59 3.18
C VAL A 92 17.60 -1.27 3.93
N THR A 93 17.19 -0.22 3.22
CA THR A 93 16.90 1.07 3.85
C THR A 93 15.78 0.94 4.87
N PHE A 94 14.71 0.23 4.50
CA PHE A 94 13.58 0.01 5.40
C PHE A 94 14.02 -0.72 6.66
N LEU A 95 14.81 -1.79 6.52
CA LEU A 95 15.27 -2.58 7.66
C LEU A 95 16.24 -1.80 8.54
N ASN A 96 17.12 -0.98 7.94
CA ASN A 96 18.06 -0.15 8.71
C ASN A 96 17.34 0.93 9.52
N ASP A 97 16.23 1.44 9.01
CA ASP A 97 15.44 2.47 9.69
C ASP A 97 14.50 1.90 10.75
N ALA A 98 14.30 0.59 10.75
CA ALA A 98 13.41 -0.05 11.72
C ALA A 98 14.01 0.03 13.13
N SER A 99 13.17 0.39 14.11
CA SER A 99 13.59 0.42 15.50
C SER A 99 13.81 -1.00 16.00
N LYS A 100 14.91 -1.22 16.73
CA LYS A 100 15.14 -2.52 17.36
C LYS A 100 14.16 -2.84 18.47
N ASP A 101 13.45 -1.83 18.96
CA ASP A 101 12.40 -1.99 19.98
C ASP A 101 11.01 -2.10 19.36
N GLY A 102 10.93 -2.04 18.06
CA GLY A 102 9.68 -2.17 17.33
C GLY A 102 9.41 -3.59 16.87
N ALA A 103 8.40 -3.73 16.00
CA ALA A 103 8.04 -5.01 15.38
C ALA A 103 7.86 -4.81 13.89
N ILE A 104 8.15 -5.85 13.12
CA ILE A 104 7.91 -5.87 11.68
C ILE A 104 6.84 -6.92 11.42
N ILE A 105 5.80 -6.52 10.70
CA ILE A 105 4.70 -7.42 10.32
C ILE A 105 4.70 -7.51 8.81
N PHE A 106 4.72 -8.72 8.29
CA PHE A 106 4.66 -9.00 6.85
C PHE A 106 3.28 -9.52 6.50
N ILE A 107 2.70 -8.93 5.46
CA ILE A 107 1.35 -9.29 5.01
C ILE A 107 1.38 -9.78 3.56
#